data_b59eeb21274367f9633b92b6bc1d8aab
#
_entry.id   b59eeb21274367f9633b92b6bc1d8aab
#
_cell.length_a   1.000
_cell.length_b   1.000
_cell.length_c   1.000
_cell.angle_alpha   90.00
_cell.angle_beta   90.00
_cell.angle_gamma   90.00
#
_symmetry.space_group_name_H-M   'P 1'
#
loop_
_entity.id
_entity.type
_entity.pdbx_description
1 polymer ?
#
loop_
_entity_poly.entity_id
_entity_poly.type
_entity_poly.pdbx_seq_one_letter_code
_entity_poly.pdbx_strand_id
1 'polypeptide(L)'
;MAQKDIGNKVPLHTLKKVEEVAAYYDEWALNNKYDKDMEAWNYTGPKETSETFNKYQKSKNIEIFDAGCGTGLVAVELKKMGYQNFYGADISQKLLDLAPQGLYKSLERIDLNKKLIYEDDKFDSVFCVGTFTFGHVKPDALDEFIRITKNNGLICFTINVGVYKDYGFDKKINNLIDDDKWKKLEFFKSNYLSSKDVNAWLGIYKVAK
;
A
#
# COMPACT_ATOMS: atom_id res chain seq x y z
N MET A 1 -16.15 7.93 14.88
CA MET A 1 -16.61 9.05 14.03
C MET A 1 -16.23 8.70 12.61
N ALA A 2 -17.18 8.73 11.68
CA ALA A 2 -16.90 8.49 10.27
C ALA A 2 -15.89 9.51 9.78
N GLN A 3 -14.86 9.02 9.08
CA GLN A 3 -13.82 9.85 8.48
C GLN A 3 -14.50 10.79 7.49
N LYS A 4 -14.47 12.10 7.78
CA LYS A 4 -15.00 13.13 6.87
C LYS A 4 -14.19 13.12 5.59
N ASP A 5 -14.91 13.30 4.48
CA ASP A 5 -14.44 13.37 3.10
C ASP A 5 -13.02 13.90 2.93
N ILE A 6 -12.12 12.98 2.59
CA ILE A 6 -10.74 13.28 2.27
C ILE A 6 -10.65 13.28 0.74
N GLY A 7 -10.44 14.45 0.16
CA GLY A 7 -10.01 14.61 -1.22
C GLY A 7 -11.05 15.08 -2.23
N ASN A 8 -12.23 14.51 -2.33
CA ASN A 8 -13.21 14.89 -3.36
C ASN A 8 -14.65 15.02 -2.81
N LYS A 9 -15.57 15.52 -3.65
CA LYS A 9 -16.97 15.80 -3.28
C LYS A 9 -17.79 14.58 -2.88
N VAL A 10 -17.32 13.36 -3.21
CA VAL A 10 -18.01 12.09 -2.93
C VAL A 10 -17.24 11.32 -1.86
N PRO A 11 -17.89 10.86 -0.77
CA PRO A 11 -17.23 10.08 0.26
C PRO A 11 -16.73 8.72 -0.28
N LEU A 12 -15.45 8.41 -0.07
CA LEU A 12 -14.81 7.16 -0.52
C LEU A 12 -15.60 5.90 -0.12
N HIS A 13 -16.16 5.87 1.08
CA HIS A 13 -16.92 4.72 1.58
C HIS A 13 -18.23 4.45 0.81
N THR A 14 -18.68 5.38 -0.04
CA THR A 14 -19.89 5.21 -0.87
C THR A 14 -19.58 4.58 -2.22
N LEU A 15 -18.30 4.55 -2.65
CA LEU A 15 -17.88 3.98 -3.91
C LEU A 15 -17.88 2.45 -3.80
N LYS A 16 -18.57 1.79 -4.73
CA LYS A 16 -18.75 0.33 -4.71
C LYS A 16 -18.10 -0.38 -5.90
N LYS A 17 -17.86 0.37 -6.97
CA LYS A 17 -17.29 -0.17 -8.22
C LYS A 17 -15.86 0.28 -8.38
N VAL A 18 -15.03 -0.60 -8.93
CA VAL A 18 -13.62 -0.33 -9.19
C VAL A 18 -13.43 0.88 -10.11
N GLU A 19 -14.31 1.03 -11.10
CA GLU A 19 -14.30 2.16 -12.04
C GLU A 19 -14.59 3.49 -11.34
N GLU A 20 -15.47 3.50 -10.33
CA GLU A 20 -15.78 4.68 -9.52
C GLU A 20 -14.57 5.08 -8.67
N VAL A 21 -13.87 4.10 -8.09
CA VAL A 21 -12.64 4.33 -7.33
C VAL A 21 -11.54 4.87 -8.25
N ALA A 22 -11.34 4.27 -9.42
CA ALA A 22 -10.37 4.75 -10.39
C ALA A 22 -10.66 6.20 -10.80
N ALA A 23 -11.91 6.50 -11.17
CA ALA A 23 -12.32 7.86 -11.56
C ALA A 23 -12.12 8.88 -10.43
N TYR A 24 -12.39 8.49 -9.18
CA TYR A 24 -12.16 9.34 -8.01
C TYR A 24 -10.69 9.74 -7.87
N TYR A 25 -9.76 8.78 -7.98
CA TYR A 25 -8.34 9.06 -7.90
C TYR A 25 -7.80 9.76 -9.14
N ASP A 26 -8.33 9.46 -10.31
CA ASP A 26 -8.02 10.19 -11.55
C ASP A 26 -8.40 11.67 -11.45
N GLU A 27 -9.54 12.00 -10.82
CA GLU A 27 -9.92 13.39 -10.54
C GLU A 27 -8.99 14.02 -9.49
N TRP A 28 -8.64 13.27 -8.43
CA TRP A 28 -7.76 13.78 -7.38
C TRP A 28 -6.32 14.01 -7.87
N ALA A 29 -5.87 13.29 -8.90
CA ALA A 29 -4.56 13.45 -9.53
C ALA A 29 -4.43 14.80 -10.28
N LEU A 30 -5.56 15.43 -10.68
CA LEU A 30 -5.53 16.66 -11.47
C LEU A 30 -4.77 17.78 -10.75
N ASN A 31 -3.89 18.47 -11.51
CA ASN A 31 -3.07 19.59 -11.01
C ASN A 31 -2.16 19.19 -9.82
N ASN A 32 -1.75 17.92 -9.74
CA ASN A 32 -0.98 17.35 -8.61
C ASN A 32 -1.67 17.58 -7.26
N LYS A 33 -3.02 17.58 -7.26
CA LYS A 33 -3.77 17.86 -6.03
C LYS A 33 -3.57 16.76 -4.98
N TYR A 34 -3.46 15.49 -5.41
CA TYR A 34 -3.20 14.38 -4.51
C TYR A 34 -1.93 14.61 -3.67
N ASP A 35 -0.79 14.85 -4.32
CA ASP A 35 0.49 15.03 -3.61
C ASP A 35 0.49 16.28 -2.72
N LYS A 36 -0.11 17.37 -3.20
CA LYS A 36 -0.28 18.60 -2.39
C LYS A 36 -1.11 18.36 -1.13
N ASP A 37 -2.20 17.60 -1.25
CA ASP A 37 -3.03 17.24 -0.10
C ASP A 37 -2.28 16.29 0.86
N MET A 38 -1.53 15.30 0.35
CA MET A 38 -0.71 14.41 1.17
C MET A 38 0.36 15.18 1.97
N GLU A 39 1.02 16.13 1.33
CA GLU A 39 1.98 17.03 1.98
C GLU A 39 1.29 17.90 3.06
N ALA A 40 0.20 18.58 2.70
CA ALA A 40 -0.55 19.44 3.62
C ALA A 40 -1.14 18.68 4.81
N TRP A 41 -1.46 17.40 4.64
CA TRP A 41 -1.97 16.55 5.71
C TRP A 41 -0.88 15.84 6.50
N ASN A 42 0.38 16.10 6.18
CA ASN A 42 1.54 15.46 6.78
C ASN A 42 1.43 13.93 6.77
N TYR A 43 1.35 13.37 5.55
CA TYR A 43 1.23 11.94 5.33
C TYR A 43 2.55 11.22 5.62
N THR A 44 2.61 10.52 6.75
CA THR A 44 3.83 9.87 7.24
C THR A 44 3.98 8.42 6.80
N GLY A 45 2.90 7.79 6.31
CA GLY A 45 2.86 6.37 5.98
C GLY A 45 4.03 5.86 5.11
N PRO A 46 4.35 6.47 3.96
CA PRO A 46 5.45 6.04 3.11
C PRO A 46 6.80 6.04 3.83
N LYS A 47 7.14 7.12 4.52
CA LYS A 47 8.40 7.28 5.25
C LYS A 47 8.50 6.27 6.39
N GLU A 48 7.52 6.23 7.28
CA GLU A 48 7.53 5.38 8.46
C GLU A 48 7.57 3.89 8.10
N THR A 49 6.82 3.47 7.06
CA THR A 49 6.86 2.09 6.59
C THR A 49 8.22 1.74 6.00
N SER A 50 8.81 2.64 5.19
CA SER A 50 10.12 2.43 4.59
C SER A 50 11.24 2.38 5.63
N GLU A 51 11.23 3.25 6.63
CA GLU A 51 12.19 3.25 7.74
C GLU A 51 12.06 1.98 8.60
N THR A 52 10.83 1.51 8.87
CA THR A 52 10.59 0.29 9.63
C THR A 52 11.05 -0.93 8.86
N PHE A 53 10.71 -1.05 7.57
CA PHE A 53 11.20 -2.10 6.69
C PHE A 53 12.73 -2.17 6.64
N ASN A 54 13.41 -1.02 6.54
CA ASN A 54 14.85 -0.94 6.42
C ASN A 54 15.62 -1.51 7.63
N LYS A 55 14.96 -1.67 8.79
CA LYS A 55 15.55 -2.35 9.97
C LYS A 55 15.73 -3.84 9.72
N TYR A 56 14.86 -4.47 8.93
CA TYR A 56 14.81 -5.90 8.69
C TYR A 56 15.46 -6.32 7.38
N GLN A 57 15.49 -5.45 6.36
CA GLN A 57 16.09 -5.75 5.06
C GLN A 57 17.54 -5.28 4.97
N LYS A 58 18.47 -6.23 4.77
CA LYS A 58 19.91 -5.94 4.68
C LYS A 58 20.40 -5.68 3.26
N SER A 59 19.87 -6.42 2.28
CA SER A 59 20.23 -6.24 0.88
C SER A 59 19.48 -5.07 0.25
N LYS A 60 20.16 -4.27 -0.54
CA LYS A 60 19.56 -3.19 -1.32
C LYS A 60 19.21 -3.62 -2.75
N ASN A 61 19.87 -4.67 -3.24
CA ASN A 61 19.61 -5.22 -4.56
C ASN A 61 18.53 -6.30 -4.50
N ILE A 62 17.29 -5.87 -4.26
CA ILE A 62 16.09 -6.69 -4.17
C ILE A 62 15.00 -6.15 -5.10
N GLU A 63 14.09 -7.02 -5.54
CA GLU A 63 12.90 -6.62 -6.31
C GLU A 63 11.75 -6.31 -5.37
N ILE A 64 11.19 -5.10 -5.49
CA ILE A 64 10.13 -4.58 -4.62
C ILE A 64 8.88 -4.29 -5.46
N PHE A 65 7.75 -4.85 -5.04
CA PHE A 65 6.44 -4.52 -5.60
C PHE A 65 5.71 -3.51 -4.70
N ASP A 66 5.31 -2.39 -5.29
CA ASP A 66 4.55 -1.31 -4.64
C ASP A 66 3.09 -1.39 -5.12
N ALA A 67 2.25 -2.01 -4.32
CA ALA A 67 0.86 -2.29 -4.60
C ALA A 67 -0.04 -1.12 -4.16
N GLY A 68 -0.70 -0.48 -5.10
CA GLY A 68 -1.39 0.79 -4.87
C GLY A 68 -0.38 1.94 -4.76
N CYS A 69 0.59 1.96 -5.70
CA CYS A 69 1.74 2.86 -5.62
C CYS A 69 1.40 4.34 -5.80
N GLY A 70 0.23 4.65 -6.39
CA GLY A 70 -0.19 6.02 -6.65
C GLY A 70 0.86 6.81 -7.45
N THR A 71 1.30 7.93 -6.90
CA THR A 71 2.36 8.79 -7.45
C THR A 71 3.78 8.34 -7.08
N GLY A 72 3.93 7.20 -6.37
CA GLY A 72 5.24 6.61 -6.06
C GLY A 72 5.89 7.06 -4.76
N LEU A 73 5.13 7.57 -3.79
CA LEU A 73 5.67 8.11 -2.55
C LEU A 73 6.50 7.09 -1.76
N VAL A 74 6.11 5.81 -1.73
CA VAL A 74 6.86 4.72 -1.06
C VAL A 74 8.18 4.48 -1.76
N ALA A 75 8.16 4.30 -3.09
CA ALA A 75 9.38 4.05 -3.86
C ALA A 75 10.37 5.22 -3.79
N VAL A 76 9.87 6.47 -3.71
CA VAL A 76 10.71 7.67 -3.48
C VAL A 76 11.44 7.58 -2.14
N GLU A 77 10.76 7.20 -1.06
CA GLU A 77 11.40 7.05 0.26
C GLU A 77 12.42 5.90 0.26
N LEU A 78 12.06 4.75 -0.31
CA LEU A 78 12.97 3.60 -0.43
C LEU A 78 14.19 3.91 -1.30
N LYS A 79 14.04 4.69 -2.37
CA LYS A 79 15.16 5.13 -3.22
C LYS A 79 16.19 5.96 -2.43
N LYS A 80 15.75 6.84 -1.53
CA LYS A 80 16.63 7.60 -0.62
C LYS A 80 17.44 6.67 0.30
N MET A 81 16.96 5.46 0.57
CA MET A 81 17.62 4.43 1.37
C MET A 81 18.49 3.47 0.56
N GLY A 82 18.60 3.69 -0.77
CA GLY A 82 19.47 2.93 -1.67
C GLY A 82 18.80 1.76 -2.41
N TYR A 83 17.49 1.56 -2.30
CA TYR A 83 16.76 0.59 -3.11
C TYR A 83 16.51 1.15 -4.52
N GLN A 84 16.45 0.29 -5.55
CA GLN A 84 16.37 0.76 -6.94
C GLN A 84 15.45 -0.06 -7.85
N ASN A 85 15.02 -1.26 -7.45
CA ASN A 85 14.29 -2.16 -8.33
C ASN A 85 12.82 -2.19 -7.95
N PHE A 86 12.05 -1.19 -8.39
CA PHE A 86 10.64 -1.06 -8.09
C PHE A 86 9.77 -1.49 -9.27
N TYR A 87 8.67 -2.16 -8.95
CA TYR A 87 7.54 -2.48 -9.82
C TYR A 87 6.31 -1.91 -9.15
N GLY A 88 5.50 -1.14 -9.87
CA GLY A 88 4.36 -0.47 -9.29
C GLY A 88 3.04 -0.89 -9.94
N ALA A 89 1.97 -0.88 -9.17
CA ALA A 89 0.63 -1.03 -9.69
C ALA A 89 -0.35 -0.12 -8.95
N ASP A 90 -1.28 0.45 -9.70
CA ASP A 90 -2.39 1.24 -9.16
C ASP A 90 -3.63 1.09 -10.05
N ILE A 91 -4.81 1.41 -9.52
CA ILE A 91 -6.05 1.42 -10.30
C ILE A 91 -6.22 2.71 -11.11
N SER A 92 -5.63 3.81 -10.66
CA SER A 92 -5.67 5.12 -11.29
C SER A 92 -4.53 5.31 -12.28
N GLN A 93 -4.86 5.37 -13.57
CA GLN A 93 -3.85 5.66 -14.59
C GLN A 93 -3.22 7.03 -14.40
N LYS A 94 -4.00 8.03 -14.01
CA LYS A 94 -3.48 9.39 -13.83
C LYS A 94 -2.52 9.53 -12.66
N LEU A 95 -2.69 8.76 -11.58
CA LEU A 95 -1.69 8.71 -10.52
C LEU A 95 -0.40 8.05 -11.00
N LEU A 96 -0.49 6.94 -11.75
CA LEU A 96 0.67 6.28 -12.36
C LEU A 96 1.45 7.23 -13.29
N ASP A 97 0.73 8.03 -14.08
CA ASP A 97 1.35 9.00 -15.00
C ASP A 97 2.11 10.13 -14.28
N LEU A 98 1.82 10.37 -13.00
CA LEU A 98 2.51 11.35 -12.15
C LEU A 98 3.73 10.77 -11.43
N ALA A 99 3.90 9.43 -11.42
CA ALA A 99 5.05 8.83 -10.79
C ALA A 99 6.36 9.31 -11.45
N PRO A 100 7.45 9.55 -10.67
CA PRO A 100 8.70 10.05 -11.23
C PRO A 100 9.23 9.16 -12.34
N GLN A 101 9.58 9.77 -13.47
CA GLN A 101 10.09 9.06 -14.64
C GLN A 101 11.35 8.25 -14.28
N GLY A 102 11.38 6.97 -14.68
CA GLY A 102 12.52 6.07 -14.42
C GLY A 102 12.65 5.63 -12.96
N LEU A 103 11.64 5.88 -12.11
CA LEU A 103 11.60 5.36 -10.74
C LEU A 103 11.27 3.87 -10.71
N TYR A 104 10.29 3.44 -11.49
CA TYR A 104 9.84 2.04 -11.60
C TYR A 104 10.38 1.36 -12.86
N LYS A 105 10.65 0.06 -12.78
CA LYS A 105 10.94 -0.80 -13.92
C LYS A 105 9.69 -1.07 -14.76
N SER A 106 8.55 -1.20 -14.10
CA SER A 106 7.23 -1.23 -14.74
C SER A 106 6.19 -0.57 -13.85
N LEU A 107 5.18 0.04 -14.49
CA LEU A 107 3.97 0.58 -13.86
C LEU A 107 2.76 -0.02 -14.59
N GLU A 108 1.90 -0.67 -13.83
CA GLU A 108 0.77 -1.41 -14.39
C GLU A 108 -0.54 -0.93 -13.78
N ARG A 109 -1.55 -0.73 -14.62
CA ARG A 109 -2.90 -0.46 -14.13
C ARG A 109 -3.58 -1.77 -13.74
N ILE A 110 -3.68 -2.05 -12.42
CA ILE A 110 -4.17 -3.31 -11.87
C ILE A 110 -5.21 -3.08 -10.78
N ASP A 111 -6.27 -3.88 -10.78
CA ASP A 111 -7.18 -4.05 -9.65
C ASP A 111 -6.60 -5.09 -8.68
N LEU A 112 -6.13 -4.61 -7.53
CA LEU A 112 -5.51 -5.45 -6.49
C LEU A 112 -6.48 -6.43 -5.79
N ASN A 113 -7.79 -6.33 -6.06
CA ASN A 113 -8.77 -7.31 -5.59
C ASN A 113 -8.86 -8.56 -6.51
N LYS A 114 -8.06 -8.60 -7.57
CA LYS A 114 -8.01 -9.73 -8.51
C LYS A 114 -6.67 -10.44 -8.43
N LYS A 115 -6.61 -11.63 -9.05
CA LYS A 115 -5.34 -12.33 -9.22
C LYS A 115 -4.35 -11.44 -9.96
N LEU A 116 -3.15 -11.28 -9.38
CA LEU A 116 -2.10 -10.47 -9.95
C LEU A 116 -1.41 -11.19 -11.12
N ILE A 117 -0.94 -10.41 -12.09
CA ILE A 117 -0.29 -10.91 -13.32
C ILE A 117 1.09 -11.54 -13.09
N TYR A 118 1.64 -11.37 -11.88
CA TYR A 118 2.98 -11.84 -11.52
C TYR A 118 2.98 -13.31 -11.13
N GLU A 119 4.10 -13.97 -11.39
CA GLU A 119 4.36 -15.36 -10.99
C GLU A 119 4.53 -15.47 -9.47
N ASP A 120 4.41 -16.69 -8.95
CA ASP A 120 4.72 -17.01 -7.56
C ASP A 120 6.18 -16.67 -7.25
N ASP A 121 6.45 -16.23 -6.04
CA ASP A 121 7.82 -15.97 -5.56
C ASP A 121 8.63 -14.97 -6.41
N LYS A 122 7.96 -14.04 -7.07
CA LYS A 122 8.61 -13.04 -7.94
C LYS A 122 9.38 -11.99 -7.16
N PHE A 123 8.82 -11.46 -6.07
CA PHE A 123 9.34 -10.28 -5.38
C PHE A 123 10.00 -10.64 -4.04
N ASP A 124 11.06 -9.92 -3.69
CA ASP A 124 11.69 -10.02 -2.38
C ASP A 124 10.87 -9.30 -1.30
N SER A 125 10.12 -8.27 -1.70
CA SER A 125 9.23 -7.54 -0.79
C SER A 125 8.04 -6.94 -1.52
N VAL A 126 6.91 -6.84 -0.81
CA VAL A 126 5.68 -6.19 -1.28
C VAL A 126 5.30 -5.08 -0.30
N PHE A 127 4.98 -3.91 -0.84
CA PHE A 127 4.44 -2.78 -0.10
C PHE A 127 2.98 -2.53 -0.50
N CYS A 128 2.14 -2.17 0.47
CA CYS A 128 0.76 -1.74 0.24
C CYS A 128 0.43 -0.65 1.26
N VAL A 129 0.84 0.59 0.97
CA VAL A 129 0.78 1.73 1.89
C VAL A 129 -0.23 2.75 1.39
N GLY A 130 -1.22 3.07 2.23
CA GLY A 130 -2.28 4.01 1.83
C GLY A 130 -3.47 3.40 1.12
N THR A 131 -3.43 2.11 0.84
CA THR A 131 -4.39 1.44 -0.04
C THR A 131 -5.48 0.67 0.73
N PHE A 132 -5.16 0.08 1.88
CA PHE A 132 -6.16 -0.57 2.74
C PHE A 132 -6.97 0.47 3.53
N THR A 133 -7.96 1.05 2.85
CA THR A 133 -8.85 2.09 3.36
C THR A 133 -10.28 1.89 2.83
N PHE A 134 -11.18 2.81 3.09
CA PHE A 134 -12.59 2.71 2.71
C PHE A 134 -12.78 2.59 1.20
N GLY A 135 -13.61 1.63 0.78
CA GLY A 135 -14.00 1.45 -0.62
C GLY A 135 -12.95 0.82 -1.55
N HIS A 136 -11.78 0.43 -1.03
CA HIS A 136 -10.65 0.00 -1.83
C HIS A 136 -10.38 -1.51 -1.79
N VAL A 137 -9.11 -1.86 -1.56
CA VAL A 137 -8.59 -3.23 -1.57
C VAL A 137 -9.03 -3.96 -0.31
N LYS A 138 -9.47 -5.20 -0.47
CA LYS A 138 -9.99 -6.05 0.59
C LYS A 138 -8.89 -6.95 1.18
N PRO A 139 -9.13 -7.56 2.36
CA PRO A 139 -8.15 -8.42 3.03
C PRO A 139 -7.63 -9.58 2.19
N ASP A 140 -8.44 -10.10 1.25
CA ASP A 140 -8.04 -11.25 0.41
C ASP A 140 -6.86 -10.92 -0.52
N ALA A 141 -6.57 -9.66 -0.79
CA ALA A 141 -5.36 -9.25 -1.50
C ALA A 141 -4.07 -9.71 -0.79
N LEU A 142 -4.11 -9.94 0.52
CA LEU A 142 -2.97 -10.45 1.29
C LEU A 142 -2.55 -11.86 0.84
N ASP A 143 -3.48 -12.69 0.34
CA ASP A 143 -3.14 -14.02 -0.21
C ASP A 143 -2.28 -13.88 -1.47
N GLU A 144 -2.66 -12.96 -2.36
CA GLU A 144 -1.90 -12.68 -3.57
C GLU A 144 -0.53 -12.06 -3.24
N PHE A 145 -0.47 -11.17 -2.25
CA PHE A 145 0.81 -10.62 -1.80
C PHE A 145 1.75 -11.70 -1.24
N ILE A 146 1.20 -12.67 -0.47
CA ILE A 146 1.97 -13.84 -0.02
C ILE A 146 2.40 -14.69 -1.22
N ARG A 147 1.51 -14.94 -2.18
CA ARG A 147 1.81 -15.76 -3.36
C ARG A 147 3.00 -15.23 -4.14
N ILE A 148 2.99 -13.92 -4.46
CA ILE A 148 4.04 -13.30 -5.29
C ILE A 148 5.32 -12.94 -4.52
N THR A 149 5.30 -13.00 -3.17
CA THR A 149 6.47 -12.72 -2.33
C THR A 149 7.26 -14.01 -2.12
N LYS A 150 8.58 -13.97 -2.29
CA LYS A 150 9.50 -15.09 -2.01
C LYS A 150 9.40 -15.56 -0.57
N ASN A 151 9.73 -16.84 -0.33
CA ASN A 151 9.92 -17.33 1.04
C ASN A 151 10.96 -16.46 1.76
N ASN A 152 10.67 -16.11 3.01
CA ASN A 152 11.43 -15.14 3.82
C ASN A 152 11.40 -13.68 3.33
N GLY A 153 10.67 -13.38 2.26
CA GLY A 153 10.43 -12.00 1.81
C GLY A 153 9.52 -11.23 2.79
N LEU A 154 9.45 -9.93 2.63
CA LEU A 154 8.72 -9.05 3.55
C LEU A 154 7.48 -8.46 2.89
N ILE A 155 6.37 -8.46 3.61
CA ILE A 155 5.14 -7.74 3.24
C ILE A 155 4.95 -6.60 4.23
N CYS A 156 4.87 -5.37 3.71
CA CYS A 156 4.78 -4.13 4.45
C CYS A 156 3.50 -3.38 4.06
N PHE A 157 2.67 -3.03 5.03
CA PHE A 157 1.41 -2.37 4.71
C PHE A 157 0.95 -1.41 5.80
N THR A 158 0.03 -0.53 5.41
CA THR A 158 -0.76 0.24 6.36
C THR A 158 -2.25 -0.06 6.17
N ILE A 159 -2.99 -0.18 7.27
CA ILE A 159 -4.45 -0.38 7.28
C ILE A 159 -5.08 0.75 8.07
N ASN A 160 -5.96 1.52 7.45
CA ASN A 160 -6.72 2.56 8.16
C ASN A 160 -7.48 1.95 9.35
N VAL A 161 -7.37 2.57 10.53
CA VAL A 161 -7.99 2.04 11.76
C VAL A 161 -9.50 1.84 11.64
N GLY A 162 -10.17 2.65 10.81
CA GLY A 162 -11.62 2.57 10.59
C GLY A 162 -12.07 1.34 9.80
N VAL A 163 -11.19 0.73 9.00
CA VAL A 163 -11.53 -0.49 8.23
C VAL A 163 -10.92 -1.76 8.82
N TYR A 164 -10.00 -1.65 9.77
CA TYR A 164 -9.23 -2.79 10.29
C TYR A 164 -10.12 -3.94 10.78
N LYS A 165 -11.12 -3.64 11.62
CA LYS A 165 -12.09 -4.63 12.10
C LYS A 165 -13.30 -4.76 11.17
N ASP A 166 -13.81 -3.65 10.67
CA ASP A 166 -15.07 -3.62 9.91
C ASP A 166 -14.97 -4.40 8.59
N TYR A 167 -13.77 -4.43 7.98
CA TYR A 167 -13.52 -5.19 6.74
C TYR A 167 -12.88 -6.56 7.01
N GLY A 168 -12.61 -6.92 8.27
CA GLY A 168 -12.08 -8.23 8.67
C GLY A 168 -10.58 -8.41 8.46
N PHE A 169 -9.79 -7.33 8.35
CA PHE A 169 -8.33 -7.41 8.28
C PHE A 169 -7.72 -8.08 9.51
N ASP A 170 -8.28 -7.82 10.70
CA ASP A 170 -7.86 -8.45 11.95
C ASP A 170 -7.97 -9.98 11.88
N LYS A 171 -9.11 -10.49 11.39
CA LYS A 171 -9.34 -11.93 11.23
C LYS A 171 -8.42 -12.53 10.18
N LYS A 172 -8.29 -11.87 9.00
CA LYS A 172 -7.42 -12.33 7.92
C LYS A 172 -5.97 -12.43 8.35
N ILE A 173 -5.44 -11.41 9.02
CA ILE A 173 -4.06 -11.39 9.52
C ILE A 173 -3.81 -12.52 10.52
N ASN A 174 -4.74 -12.75 11.46
CA ASN A 174 -4.61 -13.83 12.44
C ASN A 174 -4.67 -15.21 11.77
N ASN A 175 -5.61 -15.43 10.86
CA ASN A 175 -5.70 -16.69 10.11
C ASN A 175 -4.39 -17.00 9.37
N LEU A 176 -3.78 -16.00 8.72
CA LEU A 176 -2.50 -16.17 8.03
C LEU A 176 -1.32 -16.46 8.98
N ILE A 177 -1.40 -16.00 10.24
CA ILE A 177 -0.43 -16.36 11.29
C ILE A 177 -0.68 -17.81 11.74
N ASP A 178 -1.94 -18.15 12.02
CA ASP A 178 -2.34 -19.48 12.52
C ASP A 178 -2.06 -20.59 11.47
N ASP A 179 -2.15 -20.26 10.19
CA ASP A 179 -1.83 -21.13 9.05
C ASP A 179 -0.32 -21.14 8.69
N ASP A 180 0.54 -20.54 9.51
CA ASP A 180 1.99 -20.42 9.28
C ASP A 180 2.39 -19.80 7.93
N LYS A 181 1.52 -18.96 7.33
CA LYS A 181 1.81 -18.32 6.04
C LYS A 181 2.77 -17.15 6.16
N TRP A 182 2.82 -16.52 7.31
CA TRP A 182 3.76 -15.45 7.63
C TRP A 182 4.00 -15.31 9.13
N LYS A 183 5.05 -14.55 9.49
CA LYS A 183 5.40 -14.23 10.88
C LYS A 183 5.40 -12.71 11.06
N LYS A 184 4.75 -12.23 12.10
CA LYS A 184 4.74 -10.82 12.46
C LYS A 184 6.13 -10.39 12.95
N LEU A 185 6.67 -9.34 12.33
CA LEU A 185 7.88 -8.65 12.80
C LEU A 185 7.52 -7.36 13.54
N GLU A 186 6.63 -6.56 12.96
CA GLU A 186 6.12 -5.31 13.53
C GLU A 186 4.61 -5.21 13.31
N PHE A 187 3.89 -4.66 14.27
CA PHE A 187 2.50 -4.26 14.10
C PHE A 187 2.14 -3.23 15.17
N PHE A 188 1.98 -1.98 14.76
CA PHE A 188 1.70 -0.87 15.67
C PHE A 188 0.84 0.21 15.01
N LYS A 189 0.31 1.10 15.86
CA LYS A 189 -0.53 2.22 15.42
C LYS A 189 0.35 3.40 15.01
N SER A 190 0.25 3.81 13.74
CA SER A 190 0.93 4.95 13.14
C SER A 190 0.03 6.18 13.12
N ASN A 191 0.62 7.35 13.32
CA ASN A 191 -0.05 8.64 13.15
C ASN A 191 -0.05 9.07 11.68
N TYR A 192 -0.75 8.33 10.89
CA TYR A 192 -0.74 8.20 9.44
C TYR A 192 -0.98 9.51 8.65
N LEU A 193 -2.04 10.27 8.98
CA LEU A 193 -2.31 11.62 8.47
C LEU A 193 -2.43 12.55 9.68
N SER A 194 -1.28 13.03 10.17
CA SER A 194 -1.22 13.66 11.50
C SER A 194 -2.03 14.96 11.60
N SER A 195 -2.11 15.75 10.51
CA SER A 195 -2.93 16.98 10.47
C SER A 195 -4.45 16.72 10.41
N LYS A 196 -4.86 15.47 10.22
CA LYS A 196 -6.28 15.06 10.11
C LYS A 196 -6.74 14.16 11.25
N ASP A 197 -5.86 13.84 12.19
CA ASP A 197 -6.09 12.86 13.27
C ASP A 197 -6.55 11.49 12.72
N VAL A 198 -5.98 11.09 11.58
CA VAL A 198 -6.24 9.80 10.95
C VAL A 198 -5.08 8.87 11.22
N ASN A 199 -5.39 7.75 11.86
CA ASN A 199 -4.41 6.73 12.22
C ASN A 199 -4.53 5.49 11.32
N ALA A 200 -3.44 4.76 11.20
CA ALA A 200 -3.41 3.45 10.55
C ALA A 200 -2.64 2.44 11.40
N TRP A 201 -2.92 1.16 11.20
CA TRP A 201 -2.06 0.08 11.65
C TRP A 201 -0.95 -0.11 10.61
N LEU A 202 0.30 -0.03 11.04
CA LEU A 202 1.47 -0.37 10.21
C LEU A 202 1.92 -1.77 10.56
N GLY A 203 2.06 -2.63 9.55
CA GLY A 203 2.50 -4.01 9.68
C GLY A 203 3.70 -4.34 8.81
N ILE A 204 4.66 -5.09 9.38
CA ILE A 204 5.76 -5.74 8.66
C ILE A 204 5.68 -7.22 8.99
N TYR A 205 5.52 -8.04 7.97
CA TYR A 205 5.38 -9.50 8.09
C TYR A 205 6.38 -10.21 7.20
N LYS A 206 6.95 -11.30 7.71
CA LYS A 206 7.87 -12.15 6.97
C LYS A 206 7.14 -13.37 6.47
N VAL A 207 7.15 -13.58 5.16
CA VAL A 207 6.51 -14.72 4.50
C VAL A 207 7.18 -16.03 4.92
N ALA A 208 6.37 -17.06 5.19
CA ALA A 208 6.77 -18.42 5.46
C ALA A 208 6.05 -19.35 4.48
N LYS A 209 6.84 -20.15 3.74
CA LYS A 209 6.34 -21.14 2.74
C LYS A 209 7.15 -22.40 2.85
#